data_b6eabec3db49e0bd79d03aabcdd72da7
#
_entry.id   b6eabec3db49e0bd79d03aabcdd72da7
#
_cell.length_a   1.000
_cell.length_b   1.000
_cell.length_c   1.000
_cell.angle_alpha   90.00
_cell.angle_beta   90.00
_cell.angle_gamma   90.00
#
_symmetry.space_group_name_H-M   'P 1'
#
loop_
_entity.id
_entity.type
_entity.pdbx_description
1 polymer ?
#
loop_
_entity_poly.entity_id
_entity_poly.type
_entity_poly.pdbx_seq_one_letter_code
_entity_poly.pdbx_strand_id
1 'polypeptide(L)'
;MTALLAALWLTAAPDAWALPAARPCTAAERRDLTAEAETPYRLTCRAVLTPGQSIRRPLLIEGAEASGAGLNCQGGAVGRPGLATTTRQPTIAIWSRRVSAQHWSRPTDIRIENCVIHGAVRVWGMGADGTYEDLRASSRTAAHTATAQGAAPSHIELDRVTIVGTGSIPLYVGPGVTRLSLKNSVLTGRSDATAVYLDAESADNRIENNTIAVSTRREVLAVDGSARNRITGNRFDLKGRPGVFLYRNCGERGVIRHQTPSDNQITDNVFSGAARLRPQLVVIGAREGRRAYCSADRGYPWGSSADDCDRATNNVVARNTRR
;
A
#
# COMPACT_ATOMS: atom_id res chain seq x y z
N MET A 1 -45.92 19.79 37.19
CA MET A 1 -44.99 20.09 36.11
C MET A 1 -43.97 18.95 35.95
N THR A 2 -44.21 18.05 35.05
CA THR A 2 -43.39 16.84 34.85
C THR A 2 -42.53 17.05 33.60
N ALA A 3 -41.22 17.16 33.78
CA ALA A 3 -40.28 17.33 32.69
C ALA A 3 -39.96 15.97 32.00
N LEU A 4 -40.34 15.82 30.76
CA LEU A 4 -39.90 14.69 29.91
C LEU A 4 -38.44 14.94 29.45
N LEU A 5 -37.54 14.08 29.89
CA LEU A 5 -36.20 13.97 29.35
C LEU A 5 -36.26 13.13 28.05
N ALA A 6 -36.10 13.80 26.90
CA ALA A 6 -35.93 13.12 25.63
C ALA A 6 -34.48 12.61 25.52
N ALA A 7 -34.28 11.31 25.53
CA ALA A 7 -33.00 10.68 25.24
C ALA A 7 -32.72 10.75 23.74
N LEU A 8 -31.74 11.57 23.34
CA LEU A 8 -31.19 11.57 21.98
C LEU A 8 -30.33 10.31 21.80
N TRP A 9 -30.82 9.37 21.03
CA TRP A 9 -30.02 8.26 20.51
C TRP A 9 -29.11 8.78 19.39
N LEU A 10 -27.84 8.96 19.70
CA LEU A 10 -26.79 9.17 18.68
C LEU A 10 -26.64 7.87 17.91
N THR A 11 -27.26 7.75 16.74
CA THR A 11 -26.95 6.70 15.79
C THR A 11 -25.54 6.96 15.27
N ALA A 12 -24.61 6.09 15.62
CA ALA A 12 -23.27 6.12 15.03
C ALA A 12 -23.42 6.00 13.50
N ALA A 13 -22.83 6.94 12.77
CA ALA A 13 -22.78 6.86 11.32
C ALA A 13 -22.10 5.51 10.93
N PRO A 14 -22.64 4.77 9.95
CA PRO A 14 -22.06 3.53 9.50
C PRO A 14 -20.62 3.79 9.08
N ASP A 15 -19.72 2.92 9.51
CA ASP A 15 -18.29 3.01 9.19
C ASP A 15 -18.16 3.06 7.66
N ALA A 16 -17.76 4.19 7.10
CA ALA A 16 -17.63 4.42 5.65
C ALA A 16 -16.63 3.46 4.97
N TRP A 17 -16.03 2.57 5.75
CA TRP A 17 -15.05 1.56 5.39
C TRP A 17 -15.57 0.12 5.53
N ALA A 18 -16.85 -0.07 5.80
CA ALA A 18 -17.43 -1.42 5.85
C ALA A 18 -17.32 -2.08 4.46
N LEU A 19 -16.56 -3.17 4.39
CA LEU A 19 -16.36 -3.90 3.14
C LEU A 19 -17.57 -4.84 2.91
N PRO A 20 -18.08 -4.94 1.66
CA PRO A 20 -19.16 -5.84 1.36
C PRO A 20 -18.77 -7.31 1.59
N ALA A 21 -19.74 -8.12 1.97
CA ALA A 21 -19.53 -9.55 2.13
C ALA A 21 -19.37 -10.20 0.74
N ALA A 22 -18.23 -10.88 0.54
CA ALA A 22 -18.02 -11.65 -0.68
C ALA A 22 -18.52 -13.10 -0.52
N ARG A 23 -18.72 -13.80 -1.63
CA ARG A 23 -19.06 -15.21 -1.57
C ARG A 23 -17.96 -16.04 -0.90
N PRO A 24 -18.30 -17.01 -0.07
CA PRO A 24 -17.34 -17.96 0.47
C PRO A 24 -16.70 -18.81 -0.65
N CYS A 25 -15.44 -19.22 -0.46
CA CYS A 25 -14.83 -20.22 -1.33
C CYS A 25 -15.47 -21.60 -1.12
N THR A 26 -15.71 -22.32 -2.20
CA THR A 26 -16.16 -23.72 -2.16
C THR A 26 -15.09 -24.63 -1.54
N ALA A 27 -15.45 -25.86 -1.21
CA ALA A 27 -14.48 -26.85 -0.72
C ALA A 27 -13.41 -27.19 -1.75
N ALA A 28 -13.75 -27.21 -3.05
CA ALA A 28 -12.81 -27.44 -4.14
C ALA A 28 -11.82 -26.30 -4.27
N GLU A 29 -12.29 -25.04 -4.26
CA GLU A 29 -11.41 -23.84 -4.30
C GLU A 29 -10.46 -23.79 -3.11
N ARG A 30 -10.92 -24.14 -1.90
CA ARG A 30 -10.04 -24.18 -0.72
C ARG A 30 -8.96 -25.29 -0.83
N ARG A 31 -9.30 -26.46 -1.38
CA ARG A 31 -8.31 -27.53 -1.62
C ARG A 31 -7.26 -27.07 -2.64
N ASP A 32 -7.69 -26.47 -3.75
CA ASP A 32 -6.77 -25.97 -4.77
C ASP A 32 -5.91 -24.81 -4.26
N LEU A 33 -6.49 -23.88 -3.50
CA LEU A 33 -5.77 -22.78 -2.85
C LEU A 33 -4.59 -23.28 -2.00
N THR A 34 -4.77 -24.37 -1.28
CA THR A 34 -3.75 -24.94 -0.37
C THR A 34 -2.90 -26.03 -1.03
N ALA A 35 -3.19 -26.40 -2.28
CA ALA A 35 -2.38 -27.34 -3.04
C ALA A 35 -0.98 -26.76 -3.30
N GLU A 36 0.04 -27.59 -3.28
CA GLU A 36 1.40 -27.20 -3.55
C GLU A 36 1.60 -26.95 -5.04
N ALA A 37 1.96 -25.71 -5.41
CA ALA A 37 2.23 -25.32 -6.79
C ALA A 37 3.15 -24.09 -6.84
N GLU A 38 3.85 -23.93 -7.97
CA GLU A 38 4.67 -22.74 -8.24
C GLU A 38 3.84 -21.62 -8.90
N THR A 39 2.77 -21.97 -9.60
CA THR A 39 1.90 -21.01 -10.28
C THR A 39 1.02 -20.27 -9.27
N PRO A 40 0.77 -18.96 -9.46
CA PRO A 40 -0.12 -18.21 -8.61
C PRO A 40 -1.54 -18.78 -8.61
N TYR A 41 -2.17 -18.81 -7.43
CA TYR A 41 -3.60 -19.08 -7.30
C TYR A 41 -4.41 -17.81 -7.51
N ARG A 42 -5.41 -17.84 -8.40
CA ARG A 42 -6.34 -16.70 -8.57
C ARG A 42 -7.44 -16.77 -7.51
N LEU A 43 -7.39 -15.85 -6.56
CA LEU A 43 -8.36 -15.78 -5.46
C LEU A 43 -9.49 -14.80 -5.82
N THR A 44 -10.71 -15.33 -5.97
CA THR A 44 -11.94 -14.57 -6.32
C THR A 44 -13.07 -14.76 -5.32
N CYS A 45 -12.80 -15.37 -4.17
CA CYS A 45 -13.78 -15.68 -3.12
C CYS A 45 -13.18 -15.40 -1.74
N ARG A 46 -13.96 -15.50 -0.68
CA ARG A 46 -13.45 -15.43 0.70
C ARG A 46 -13.07 -16.81 1.20
N ALA A 47 -11.78 -16.99 1.44
CA ALA A 47 -11.23 -18.19 2.04
C ALA A 47 -11.00 -17.99 3.54
N VAL A 48 -11.35 -18.99 4.32
CA VAL A 48 -10.95 -19.12 5.72
C VAL A 48 -10.18 -20.41 5.84
N LEU A 49 -8.91 -20.32 6.26
CA LEU A 49 -8.06 -21.48 6.50
C LEU A 49 -8.42 -22.12 7.85
N THR A 50 -8.12 -23.38 8.00
CA THR A 50 -8.12 -24.02 9.32
C THR A 50 -6.82 -23.69 10.07
N PRO A 51 -6.81 -23.66 11.41
CA PRO A 51 -5.59 -23.43 12.18
C PRO A 51 -4.46 -24.36 11.77
N GLY A 52 -3.25 -23.79 11.57
CA GLY A 52 -2.06 -24.51 11.13
C GLY A 52 -1.95 -24.75 9.62
N GLN A 53 -3.00 -24.47 8.85
CA GLN A 53 -2.97 -24.56 7.40
C GLN A 53 -2.19 -23.41 6.77
N SER A 54 -1.45 -23.66 5.69
CA SER A 54 -0.65 -22.65 5.00
C SER A 54 -0.82 -22.76 3.47
N ILE A 55 -0.64 -21.63 2.79
CA ILE A 55 -0.64 -21.52 1.34
C ILE A 55 0.80 -21.35 0.87
N ARG A 56 1.37 -22.31 0.17
CA ARG A 56 2.78 -22.28 -0.25
C ARG A 56 3.02 -21.70 -1.65
N ARG A 57 1.98 -21.37 -2.37
CA ARG A 57 2.00 -20.75 -3.70
C ARG A 57 1.71 -19.27 -3.63
N PRO A 58 2.15 -18.44 -4.61
CA PRO A 58 1.76 -17.05 -4.69
C PRO A 58 0.24 -16.88 -4.87
N LEU A 59 -0.29 -15.75 -4.41
CA LEU A 59 -1.70 -15.38 -4.60
C LEU A 59 -1.81 -14.22 -5.59
N LEU A 60 -2.79 -14.32 -6.49
CA LEU A 60 -3.18 -13.27 -7.43
C LEU A 60 -4.66 -12.92 -7.23
N ILE A 61 -4.92 -11.68 -6.82
CA ILE A 61 -6.25 -11.08 -6.69
C ILE A 61 -6.32 -10.01 -7.78
N GLU A 62 -6.99 -10.29 -8.90
CA GLU A 62 -6.86 -9.48 -10.10
C GLU A 62 -8.21 -9.23 -10.78
N GLY A 63 -8.40 -7.96 -11.19
CA GLY A 63 -9.58 -7.57 -11.95
C GLY A 63 -10.84 -7.43 -11.11
N ALA A 64 -11.90 -6.90 -11.71
CA ALA A 64 -13.17 -6.64 -11.02
C ALA A 64 -13.85 -7.92 -10.52
N GLU A 65 -13.60 -9.05 -11.16
CA GLU A 65 -14.09 -10.36 -10.78
C GLU A 65 -13.56 -10.86 -9.42
N ALA A 66 -12.45 -10.29 -8.96
CA ALA A 66 -11.89 -10.57 -7.65
C ALA A 66 -12.38 -9.59 -6.56
N SER A 67 -13.28 -8.66 -6.89
CA SER A 67 -13.81 -7.73 -5.89
C SER A 67 -14.55 -8.48 -4.78
N GLY A 68 -14.31 -8.03 -3.54
CA GLY A 68 -14.81 -8.69 -2.34
C GLY A 68 -14.05 -9.96 -1.94
N ALA A 69 -13.05 -10.41 -2.70
CA ALA A 69 -12.23 -11.55 -2.30
C ALA A 69 -11.50 -11.29 -0.98
N GLY A 70 -11.20 -12.35 -0.26
CA GLY A 70 -10.53 -12.22 1.03
C GLY A 70 -9.89 -13.51 1.50
N LEU A 71 -9.01 -13.34 2.47
CA LEU A 71 -8.31 -14.45 3.11
C LEU A 71 -8.22 -14.21 4.62
N ASN A 72 -8.74 -15.13 5.39
CA ASN A 72 -8.45 -15.23 6.82
C ASN A 72 -7.61 -16.48 7.07
N CYS A 73 -6.35 -16.29 7.39
CA CYS A 73 -5.42 -17.41 7.60
C CYS A 73 -5.55 -18.07 8.98
N GLN A 74 -6.28 -17.49 9.92
CA GLN A 74 -6.34 -17.97 11.33
C GLN A 74 -4.95 -18.26 11.93
N GLY A 75 -3.97 -17.38 11.65
CA GLY A 75 -2.58 -17.53 12.08
C GLY A 75 -1.70 -18.37 11.14
N GLY A 76 -2.27 -18.94 10.08
CA GLY A 76 -1.51 -19.67 9.06
C GLY A 76 -0.67 -18.76 8.17
N ALA A 77 0.19 -19.36 7.34
CA ALA A 77 1.14 -18.65 6.51
C ALA A 77 0.75 -18.62 5.02
N VAL A 78 1.21 -17.56 4.32
CA VAL A 78 1.19 -17.44 2.86
C VAL A 78 2.61 -17.23 2.36
N GLY A 79 3.02 -17.99 1.34
CA GLY A 79 4.37 -17.98 0.79
C GLY A 79 5.30 -18.96 1.53
N ARG A 80 6.54 -19.04 1.07
CA ARG A 80 7.57 -19.92 1.60
C ARG A 80 8.59 -19.12 2.41
N PRO A 81 8.88 -19.51 3.65
CA PRO A 81 9.92 -18.85 4.45
C PRO A 81 11.25 -18.78 3.69
N GLY A 82 11.91 -17.61 3.72
CA GLY A 82 13.22 -17.41 3.12
C GLY A 82 13.24 -17.27 1.58
N LEU A 83 12.16 -17.57 0.89
CA LEU A 83 12.10 -17.40 -0.57
C LEU A 83 12.11 -15.90 -0.92
N ALA A 84 13.07 -15.50 -1.76
CA ALA A 84 13.14 -14.13 -2.24
C ALA A 84 11.98 -13.81 -3.18
N THR A 85 11.37 -12.64 -2.98
CA THR A 85 10.33 -12.12 -3.86
C THR A 85 10.88 -11.01 -4.74
N THR A 86 10.26 -10.78 -5.89
CA THR A 86 10.59 -9.69 -6.80
C THR A 86 9.40 -8.76 -6.96
N THR A 87 9.61 -7.66 -7.67
CA THR A 87 8.53 -6.72 -8.00
C THR A 87 7.42 -7.34 -8.85
N ARG A 88 7.74 -8.35 -9.66
CA ARG A 88 6.78 -9.04 -10.54
C ARG A 88 6.30 -10.38 -9.99
N GLN A 89 6.94 -10.87 -8.95
CA GLN A 89 6.61 -12.14 -8.30
C GLN A 89 6.53 -11.90 -6.79
N PRO A 90 5.54 -11.13 -6.33
CA PRO A 90 5.28 -10.98 -4.90
C PRO A 90 4.59 -12.23 -4.35
N THR A 91 4.54 -12.34 -3.04
CA THR A 91 3.77 -13.39 -2.37
C THR A 91 2.27 -13.20 -2.58
N ILE A 92 1.81 -11.95 -2.48
CA ILE A 92 0.41 -11.57 -2.74
C ILE A 92 0.40 -10.39 -3.71
N ALA A 93 -0.22 -10.60 -4.87
CA ALA A 93 -0.48 -9.59 -5.87
C ALA A 93 -1.96 -9.19 -5.85
N ILE A 94 -2.25 -7.89 -5.68
CA ILE A 94 -3.59 -7.32 -5.80
C ILE A 94 -3.52 -6.33 -6.96
N TRP A 95 -3.93 -6.78 -8.15
CA TRP A 95 -3.61 -6.06 -9.38
C TRP A 95 -4.83 -5.73 -10.22
N SER A 96 -4.76 -4.61 -10.89
CA SER A 96 -5.67 -4.35 -12.01
C SER A 96 -5.22 -5.12 -13.24
N ARG A 97 -6.19 -5.57 -14.04
CA ARG A 97 -5.97 -6.25 -15.29
C ARG A 97 -6.30 -5.32 -16.46
N ARG A 98 -5.39 -5.20 -17.39
CA ARG A 98 -5.63 -4.45 -18.62
C ARG A 98 -6.64 -5.18 -19.49
N VAL A 99 -7.72 -4.49 -19.88
CA VAL A 99 -8.76 -5.03 -20.77
C VAL A 99 -8.52 -4.54 -22.21
N SER A 100 -8.19 -3.24 -22.35
CA SER A 100 -7.80 -2.62 -23.61
C SER A 100 -6.97 -1.37 -23.33
N ALA A 101 -6.57 -0.64 -24.34
CA ALA A 101 -5.89 0.65 -24.17
C ALA A 101 -6.70 1.57 -23.25
N GLN A 102 -6.06 2.13 -22.21
CA GLN A 102 -6.66 3.02 -21.21
C GLN A 102 -7.84 2.41 -20.41
N HIS A 103 -8.19 1.14 -20.61
CA HIS A 103 -9.27 0.48 -19.88
C HIS A 103 -8.75 -0.64 -19.01
N TRP A 104 -8.95 -0.51 -17.69
CA TRP A 104 -8.43 -1.41 -16.66
C TRP A 104 -9.55 -1.93 -15.76
N SER A 105 -9.62 -3.23 -15.60
CA SER A 105 -10.49 -3.90 -14.64
C SER A 105 -9.75 -3.99 -13.31
N ARG A 106 -10.30 -3.43 -12.25
CA ARG A 106 -9.67 -3.34 -10.93
C ARG A 106 -10.42 -4.13 -9.87
N PRO A 107 -9.76 -4.79 -8.92
CA PRO A 107 -10.41 -5.36 -7.77
C PRO A 107 -10.67 -4.26 -6.72
N THR A 108 -11.80 -4.37 -6.01
CA THR A 108 -12.13 -3.54 -4.86
C THR A 108 -12.55 -4.39 -3.67
N ASP A 109 -12.53 -3.81 -2.48
CA ASP A 109 -13.09 -4.43 -1.27
C ASP A 109 -12.40 -5.75 -0.89
N ILE A 110 -11.07 -5.75 -0.90
CA ILE A 110 -10.22 -6.91 -0.58
C ILE A 110 -9.87 -6.91 0.91
N ARG A 111 -9.98 -8.08 1.54
CA ARG A 111 -9.60 -8.25 2.95
C ARG A 111 -8.65 -9.40 3.16
N ILE A 112 -7.51 -9.14 3.81
CA ILE A 112 -6.53 -10.16 4.23
C ILE A 112 -6.28 -9.97 5.72
N GLU A 113 -6.52 -11.01 6.50
CA GLU A 113 -6.45 -10.91 7.94
C GLU A 113 -5.85 -12.15 8.61
N ASN A 114 -5.22 -11.94 9.77
CA ASN A 114 -4.66 -13.00 10.61
C ASN A 114 -3.68 -13.91 9.85
N CYS A 115 -2.83 -13.36 8.99
CA CYS A 115 -1.90 -14.09 8.14
C CYS A 115 -0.43 -13.78 8.46
N VAL A 116 0.42 -14.80 8.37
CA VAL A 116 1.88 -14.61 8.27
C VAL A 116 2.28 -14.67 6.78
N ILE A 117 2.75 -13.56 6.22
CA ILE A 117 3.07 -13.43 4.80
C ILE A 117 4.59 -13.43 4.65
N HIS A 118 5.16 -14.47 4.05
CA HIS A 118 6.59 -14.56 3.76
C HIS A 118 6.89 -13.94 2.41
N GLY A 119 7.47 -12.74 2.40
CA GLY A 119 7.84 -12.00 1.21
C GLY A 119 7.20 -10.62 1.11
N ALA A 120 6.36 -10.38 0.09
CA ALA A 120 5.83 -9.07 -0.20
C ALA A 120 4.34 -9.09 -0.60
N VAL A 121 3.63 -8.03 -0.23
CA VAL A 121 2.30 -7.67 -0.75
C VAL A 121 2.48 -6.50 -1.72
N ARG A 122 1.92 -6.64 -2.90
CA ARG A 122 2.02 -5.64 -3.95
C ARG A 122 0.66 -5.30 -4.52
N VAL A 123 0.23 -4.06 -4.31
CA VAL A 123 -1.04 -3.53 -4.82
C VAL A 123 -0.71 -2.61 -5.99
N TRP A 124 -1.26 -2.87 -7.19
CA TRP A 124 -0.85 -2.15 -8.38
C TRP A 124 -1.98 -1.97 -9.40
N GLY A 125 -2.12 -0.73 -9.88
CA GLY A 125 -3.03 -0.34 -10.97
C GLY A 125 -2.42 -0.48 -12.36
N MET A 126 -2.47 0.58 -13.16
CA MET A 126 -1.85 0.63 -14.48
C MET A 126 -0.37 0.29 -14.42
N GLY A 127 0.10 -0.57 -15.30
CA GLY A 127 1.47 -1.06 -15.35
C GLY A 127 1.72 -2.34 -14.55
N ALA A 128 0.72 -2.92 -13.90
CA ALA A 128 0.83 -4.20 -13.19
C ALA A 128 1.26 -5.34 -14.12
N ASP A 129 0.81 -5.32 -15.37
CA ASP A 129 1.21 -6.25 -16.45
C ASP A 129 2.64 -6.03 -16.97
N GLY A 130 3.32 -4.98 -16.49
CA GLY A 130 4.66 -4.61 -16.91
C GLY A 130 4.71 -3.66 -18.10
N THR A 131 3.57 -3.28 -18.66
CA THR A 131 3.47 -2.22 -19.67
C THR A 131 3.24 -0.87 -19.00
N TYR A 132 3.97 0.15 -19.39
CA TYR A 132 3.83 1.50 -18.82
C TYR A 132 3.18 2.47 -19.81
N GLU A 133 2.73 1.98 -20.95
CA GLU A 133 2.20 2.82 -22.03
C GLU A 133 0.95 3.58 -21.60
N ASP A 134 -0.03 2.89 -21.01
CA ASP A 134 -1.27 3.52 -20.56
C ASP A 134 -1.01 4.51 -19.42
N LEU A 135 -0.15 4.16 -18.47
CA LEU A 135 0.24 5.03 -17.37
C LEU A 135 0.97 6.27 -17.89
N ARG A 136 1.87 6.10 -18.85
CA ARG A 136 2.60 7.20 -19.51
C ARG A 136 1.66 8.08 -20.32
N ALA A 137 0.77 7.49 -21.13
CA ALA A 137 -0.17 8.23 -21.95
C ALA A 137 -1.13 9.05 -21.07
N SER A 138 -1.69 8.44 -20.03
CA SER A 138 -2.53 9.12 -19.04
C SER A 138 -1.78 10.27 -18.38
N SER A 139 -0.51 10.08 -17.98
CA SER A 139 0.28 11.10 -17.27
C SER A 139 0.53 12.37 -18.08
N ARG A 140 0.35 12.32 -19.39
CA ARG A 140 0.45 13.47 -20.31
C ARG A 140 -0.85 14.23 -20.44
N THR A 141 -1.85 13.94 -19.63
CA THR A 141 -3.15 14.63 -19.59
C THR A 141 -3.41 15.22 -18.22
N ALA A 142 -4.13 16.32 -18.14
CA ALA A 142 -4.46 16.97 -16.87
C ALA A 142 -5.26 16.07 -15.90
N ALA A 143 -5.98 15.08 -16.43
CA ALA A 143 -6.83 14.17 -15.65
C ALA A 143 -6.06 12.96 -15.06
N HIS A 144 -4.75 12.93 -15.16
CA HIS A 144 -3.94 11.74 -14.80
C HIS A 144 -4.27 11.16 -13.42
N THR A 145 -4.26 11.98 -12.38
CA THR A 145 -4.51 11.49 -11.02
C THR A 145 -5.85 10.75 -10.92
N ALA A 146 -6.93 11.34 -11.45
CA ALA A 146 -8.25 10.71 -11.45
C ALA A 146 -8.28 9.41 -12.28
N THR A 147 -7.62 9.41 -13.44
CA THR A 147 -7.50 8.25 -14.32
C THR A 147 -6.72 7.11 -13.63
N ALA A 148 -5.59 7.42 -13.01
CA ALA A 148 -4.78 6.44 -12.29
C ALA A 148 -5.54 5.84 -11.10
N GLN A 149 -6.24 6.68 -10.32
CA GLN A 149 -7.06 6.23 -9.19
C GLN A 149 -8.29 5.42 -9.65
N GLY A 150 -8.89 5.80 -10.77
CA GLY A 150 -9.98 5.04 -11.38
C GLY A 150 -9.58 3.65 -11.86
N ALA A 151 -8.33 3.48 -12.28
CA ALA A 151 -7.78 2.23 -12.82
C ALA A 151 -7.12 1.34 -11.75
N ALA A 152 -6.84 1.83 -10.56
CA ALA A 152 -6.11 1.10 -9.53
C ALA A 152 -7.03 0.42 -8.50
N PRO A 153 -6.56 -0.66 -7.85
CA PRO A 153 -7.29 -1.29 -6.75
C PRO A 153 -7.63 -0.29 -5.64
N SER A 154 -8.75 -0.51 -4.96
CA SER A 154 -9.24 0.39 -3.92
C SER A 154 -9.94 -0.39 -2.81
N HIS A 155 -10.02 0.21 -1.60
CA HIS A 155 -10.62 -0.42 -0.43
C HIS A 155 -9.98 -1.78 -0.10
N ILE A 156 -8.69 -1.76 0.23
CA ILE A 156 -7.94 -2.95 0.62
C ILE A 156 -7.66 -2.90 2.12
N GLU A 157 -8.02 -3.92 2.83
CA GLU A 157 -7.74 -4.06 4.26
C GLU A 157 -6.74 -5.20 4.51
N LEU A 158 -5.63 -4.85 5.17
CA LEU A 158 -4.64 -5.77 5.73
C LEU A 158 -4.69 -5.59 7.25
N ASP A 159 -5.28 -6.55 7.96
CA ASP A 159 -5.49 -6.45 9.42
C ASP A 159 -4.88 -7.65 10.14
N ARG A 160 -4.13 -7.39 11.22
CA ARG A 160 -3.44 -8.43 12.00
C ARG A 160 -2.60 -9.37 11.12
N VAL A 161 -1.86 -8.80 10.17
CA VAL A 161 -0.92 -9.56 9.34
C VAL A 161 0.51 -9.37 9.84
N THR A 162 1.32 -10.41 9.68
CA THR A 162 2.77 -10.31 9.84
C THR A 162 3.41 -10.45 8.47
N ILE A 163 4.07 -9.39 7.96
CA ILE A 163 4.79 -9.45 6.68
C ILE A 163 6.28 -9.59 6.96
N VAL A 164 6.86 -10.71 6.56
CA VAL A 164 8.28 -11.01 6.71
C VAL A 164 8.99 -10.74 5.39
N GLY A 165 9.57 -9.54 5.26
CA GLY A 165 10.28 -9.11 4.06
C GLY A 165 11.51 -9.97 3.75
N THR A 166 11.70 -10.33 2.49
CA THR A 166 12.77 -11.21 2.00
C THR A 166 13.69 -10.55 0.96
N GLY A 167 13.62 -9.22 0.81
CA GLY A 167 14.48 -8.44 -0.11
C GLY A 167 13.71 -7.36 -0.86
N SER A 168 12.58 -7.67 -1.48
CA SER A 168 11.72 -6.64 -2.07
C SER A 168 10.95 -5.86 -0.99
N ILE A 169 10.34 -4.74 -1.37
CA ILE A 169 9.52 -3.91 -0.46
C ILE A 169 8.38 -4.75 0.12
N PRO A 170 8.30 -4.95 1.44
CA PRO A 170 7.26 -5.78 2.07
C PRO A 170 5.83 -5.33 1.74
N LEU A 171 5.54 -4.02 1.76
CA LEU A 171 4.27 -3.47 1.31
C LEU A 171 4.50 -2.36 0.29
N TYR A 172 4.10 -2.61 -0.94
CA TYR A 172 4.10 -1.61 -2.00
C TYR A 172 2.67 -1.27 -2.42
N VAL A 173 2.34 0.02 -2.29
CA VAL A 173 1.06 0.63 -2.69
C VAL A 173 1.34 1.43 -3.95
N GLY A 174 0.97 0.88 -5.09
CA GLY A 174 1.34 1.38 -6.41
C GLY A 174 0.55 2.61 -6.86
N PRO A 175 0.88 3.11 -8.07
CA PRO A 175 0.27 4.32 -8.57
C PRO A 175 -1.26 4.24 -8.61
N GLY A 176 -1.90 5.30 -8.08
CA GLY A 176 -3.34 5.44 -8.07
C GLY A 176 -4.12 4.60 -7.06
N VAL A 177 -3.48 3.72 -6.30
CA VAL A 177 -4.17 2.91 -5.26
C VAL A 177 -4.74 3.82 -4.18
N THR A 178 -6.02 3.62 -3.84
CA THR A 178 -6.69 4.43 -2.84
C THR A 178 -7.32 3.58 -1.74
N ARG A 179 -7.41 4.16 -0.53
CA ARG A 179 -8.11 3.55 0.60
C ARG A 179 -7.57 2.16 0.98
N LEU A 180 -6.25 1.98 0.93
CA LEU A 180 -5.60 0.83 1.55
C LEU A 180 -5.47 1.10 3.05
N SER A 181 -5.80 0.12 3.87
CA SER A 181 -5.61 0.12 5.32
C SER A 181 -4.69 -1.02 5.73
N LEU A 182 -3.54 -0.69 6.34
CA LEU A 182 -2.70 -1.63 7.08
C LEU A 182 -2.83 -1.30 8.56
N LYS A 183 -3.38 -2.22 9.35
CA LYS A 183 -3.61 -1.96 10.77
C LYS A 183 -3.26 -3.16 11.65
N ASN A 184 -2.90 -2.88 12.91
CA ASN A 184 -2.65 -3.90 13.95
C ASN A 184 -1.65 -4.98 13.53
N SER A 185 -0.69 -4.62 12.67
CA SER A 185 0.14 -5.54 11.91
C SER A 185 1.63 -5.39 12.24
N VAL A 186 2.41 -6.40 11.86
CA VAL A 186 3.86 -6.42 12.08
C VAL A 186 4.56 -6.55 10.73
N LEU A 187 5.50 -5.64 10.44
CA LEU A 187 6.42 -5.76 9.31
C LEU A 187 7.82 -6.01 9.85
N THR A 188 8.47 -7.07 9.39
CA THR A 188 9.80 -7.48 9.84
C THR A 188 10.64 -8.03 8.69
N GLY A 189 11.84 -8.56 8.98
CA GLY A 189 12.74 -9.09 7.96
C GLY A 189 13.60 -8.00 7.31
N ARG A 190 13.83 -8.08 6.00
CA ARG A 190 14.69 -7.16 5.26
C ARG A 190 14.06 -6.66 3.96
N SER A 191 14.47 -5.47 3.56
CA SER A 191 14.15 -4.87 2.25
C SER A 191 15.39 -4.17 1.67
N ASP A 192 15.59 -4.32 0.38
CA ASP A 192 16.66 -3.62 -0.35
C ASP A 192 16.29 -2.15 -0.68
N ALA A 193 15.11 -1.71 -0.27
CA ALA A 193 14.62 -0.34 -0.38
C ALA A 193 13.97 0.10 0.94
N THR A 194 12.67 0.36 0.97
CA THR A 194 11.85 0.76 2.12
C THR A 194 11.04 -0.42 2.67
N ALA A 195 10.44 -0.30 3.83
CA ALA A 195 9.49 -1.29 4.34
C ALA A 195 8.08 -1.10 3.76
N VAL A 196 7.65 0.17 3.64
CA VAL A 196 6.37 0.57 3.06
C VAL A 196 6.62 1.66 2.03
N TYR A 197 6.01 1.52 0.87
CA TYR A 197 6.08 2.53 -0.20
C TYR A 197 4.67 2.90 -0.66
N LEU A 198 4.31 4.17 -0.49
CA LEU A 198 3.09 4.77 -1.03
C LEU A 198 3.48 5.55 -2.28
N ASP A 199 3.18 5.00 -3.46
CA ASP A 199 3.64 5.54 -4.75
C ASP A 199 2.69 6.63 -5.29
N ALA A 200 3.12 7.29 -6.33
CA ALA A 200 2.47 8.44 -6.93
C ALA A 200 0.99 8.21 -7.24
N GLU A 201 0.21 9.27 -7.20
CA GLU A 201 -1.24 9.27 -7.43
C GLU A 201 -2.04 8.40 -6.43
N SER A 202 -1.38 7.63 -5.54
CA SER A 202 -2.06 6.91 -4.48
C SER A 202 -2.56 7.87 -3.39
N ALA A 203 -3.64 7.53 -2.70
CA ALA A 203 -4.23 8.46 -1.75
C ALA A 203 -5.14 7.79 -0.72
N ASP A 204 -5.43 8.54 0.35
CA ASP A 204 -6.41 8.17 1.37
C ASP A 204 -6.08 6.85 2.07
N ASN A 205 -4.79 6.46 2.10
CA ASN A 205 -4.33 5.23 2.71
C ASN A 205 -4.12 5.40 4.22
N ARG A 206 -4.27 4.32 4.97
CA ARG A 206 -4.11 4.27 6.42
C ARG A 206 -3.07 3.25 6.82
N ILE A 207 -2.06 3.69 7.57
CA ILE A 207 -1.02 2.84 8.18
C ILE A 207 -1.11 3.09 9.68
N GLU A 208 -1.86 2.25 10.39
CA GLU A 208 -2.29 2.56 11.75
C GLU A 208 -1.99 1.42 12.74
N ASN A 209 -1.42 1.77 13.91
CA ASN A 209 -1.18 0.85 15.02
C ASN A 209 -0.32 -0.37 14.67
N ASN A 210 0.69 -0.19 13.80
CA ASN A 210 1.57 -1.27 13.37
C ASN A 210 2.92 -1.22 14.09
N THR A 211 3.62 -2.37 14.10
CA THR A 211 5.04 -2.45 14.42
C THR A 211 5.84 -2.66 13.13
N ILE A 212 6.72 -1.72 12.80
CA ILE A 212 7.51 -1.75 11.57
C ILE A 212 8.99 -1.84 11.95
N ALA A 213 9.56 -3.05 11.84
CA ALA A 213 10.90 -3.41 12.27
C ALA A 213 11.70 -4.09 11.14
N VAL A 214 11.58 -3.59 9.93
CA VAL A 214 12.27 -4.11 8.74
C VAL A 214 13.69 -3.51 8.65
N SER A 215 14.69 -4.32 8.35
CA SER A 215 16.02 -3.82 7.96
C SER A 215 15.94 -3.28 6.53
N THR A 216 16.01 -1.97 6.35
CA THR A 216 15.91 -1.28 5.07
C THR A 216 17.25 -0.73 4.62
N ARG A 217 17.41 -0.43 3.32
CA ARG A 217 18.56 0.32 2.80
C ARG A 217 18.32 1.82 2.75
N ARG A 218 17.05 2.23 2.76
CA ARG A 218 16.60 3.62 2.67
C ARG A 218 15.76 3.97 3.90
N GLU A 219 14.98 5.02 3.82
CA GLU A 219 13.94 5.35 4.79
C GLU A 219 12.99 4.17 5.04
N VAL A 220 12.43 4.08 6.24
CA VAL A 220 11.54 2.95 6.57
C VAL A 220 10.22 3.04 5.82
N LEU A 221 9.64 4.24 5.69
CA LEU A 221 8.41 4.49 4.97
C LEU A 221 8.57 5.66 4.00
N ALA A 222 8.22 5.45 2.74
CA ALA A 222 8.22 6.46 1.69
C ALA A 222 6.78 6.87 1.33
N VAL A 223 6.54 8.18 1.27
CA VAL A 223 5.34 8.81 0.72
C VAL A 223 5.78 9.57 -0.53
N ASP A 224 5.71 8.89 -1.68
CA ASP A 224 6.21 9.41 -2.96
C ASP A 224 5.05 9.90 -3.84
N GLY A 225 4.77 11.18 -3.81
CA GLY A 225 3.64 11.76 -4.55
C GLY A 225 2.28 11.17 -4.14
N SER A 226 2.18 10.68 -2.93
CA SER A 226 0.97 10.12 -2.34
C SER A 226 0.35 11.10 -1.36
N ALA A 227 -0.97 11.28 -1.37
CA ALA A 227 -1.64 12.34 -0.62
C ALA A 227 -2.73 11.84 0.33
N ARG A 228 -3.11 12.68 1.29
CA ARG A 228 -4.21 12.46 2.24
C ARG A 228 -4.09 11.14 3.00
N ASN A 229 -2.86 10.68 3.24
CA ASN A 229 -2.63 9.45 3.98
C ASN A 229 -2.60 9.71 5.49
N ARG A 230 -2.94 8.67 6.25
CA ARG A 230 -2.89 8.68 7.70
C ARG A 230 -1.89 7.63 8.18
N ILE A 231 -0.81 8.09 8.82
CA ILE A 231 0.27 7.27 9.39
C ILE A 231 0.30 7.56 10.88
N THR A 232 -0.41 6.77 11.68
CA THR A 232 -0.65 7.12 13.08
C THR A 232 -0.55 5.92 14.03
N GLY A 233 -0.05 6.16 15.24
CA GLY A 233 0.01 5.14 16.29
C GLY A 233 1.00 4.02 16.03
N ASN A 234 1.89 4.14 15.04
CA ASN A 234 2.82 3.08 14.69
C ASN A 234 4.08 3.11 15.58
N ARG A 235 4.69 1.94 15.75
CA ARG A 235 6.00 1.74 16.36
C ARG A 235 7.01 1.42 15.27
N PHE A 236 7.97 2.33 15.05
CA PHE A 236 9.05 2.16 14.08
C PHE A 236 10.34 1.77 14.82
N ASP A 237 10.91 0.61 14.48
CA ASP A 237 12.30 0.30 14.77
C ASP A 237 13.15 0.66 13.54
N LEU A 238 13.83 1.79 13.62
CA LEU A 238 14.53 2.41 12.49
C LEU A 238 15.81 1.65 12.09
N LYS A 239 16.40 0.88 13.00
CA LYS A 239 17.66 0.16 12.75
C LYS A 239 18.74 1.06 12.12
N GLY A 240 18.82 2.31 12.61
CA GLY A 240 19.76 3.31 12.12
C GLY A 240 19.37 4.00 10.81
N ARG A 241 18.18 3.77 10.27
CA ARG A 241 17.68 4.39 9.04
C ARG A 241 16.74 5.58 9.35
N PRO A 242 16.52 6.49 8.37
CA PRO A 242 15.48 7.50 8.48
C PRO A 242 14.09 6.88 8.58
N GLY A 243 13.14 7.58 9.22
CA GLY A 243 11.78 7.08 9.43
C GLY A 243 10.88 7.27 8.22
N VAL A 244 10.11 8.37 8.17
CA VAL A 244 9.12 8.64 7.13
C VAL A 244 9.58 9.81 6.25
N PHE A 245 9.70 9.59 4.95
CA PHE A 245 10.06 10.62 3.98
C PHE A 245 8.89 10.93 3.05
N LEU A 246 8.59 12.23 2.91
CA LEU A 246 7.61 12.76 1.99
C LEU A 246 8.33 13.48 0.86
N TYR A 247 8.14 13.01 -0.37
CA TYR A 247 8.75 13.59 -1.56
C TYR A 247 7.92 13.25 -2.81
N ARG A 248 8.19 13.90 -3.91
CA ARG A 248 7.68 13.53 -5.23
C ARG A 248 8.86 13.16 -6.12
N ASN A 249 8.95 11.91 -6.56
CA ASN A 249 9.89 11.54 -7.61
C ASN A 249 9.50 12.24 -8.92
N CYS A 250 10.47 12.38 -9.79
CA CYS A 250 10.22 12.80 -11.17
C CYS A 250 9.76 11.65 -12.04
N GLY A 251 9.42 11.96 -13.28
CA GLY A 251 8.90 11.05 -14.27
C GLY A 251 9.82 9.93 -14.70
N GLU A 252 9.97 8.95 -13.87
CA GLU A 252 10.65 7.73 -14.24
C GLU A 252 9.95 7.06 -15.43
N ARG A 253 10.72 6.59 -16.41
CA ARG A 253 10.19 5.94 -17.63
C ARG A 253 9.24 6.82 -18.44
N GLY A 254 9.34 8.15 -18.31
CA GLY A 254 8.49 9.12 -19.00
C GLY A 254 7.07 9.21 -18.45
N VAL A 255 6.82 8.76 -17.24
CA VAL A 255 5.56 8.95 -16.52
C VAL A 255 5.64 10.24 -15.71
N ILE A 256 4.79 11.21 -16.00
CA ILE A 256 4.71 12.47 -15.25
C ILE A 256 3.96 12.21 -13.94
N ARG A 257 4.51 12.67 -12.82
CA ARG A 257 3.90 12.53 -11.50
C ARG A 257 3.17 13.82 -11.15
N HIS A 258 1.86 13.76 -11.09
CA HIS A 258 1.00 14.93 -10.89
C HIS A 258 0.83 15.28 -9.43
N GLN A 259 0.44 14.29 -8.63
CA GLN A 259 0.12 14.49 -7.24
C GLN A 259 1.38 14.77 -6.41
N THR A 260 1.24 15.63 -5.43
CA THR A 260 2.28 15.95 -4.45
C THR A 260 2.02 15.20 -3.14
N PRO A 261 3.03 14.96 -2.30
CA PRO A 261 2.85 14.31 -1.02
C PRO A 261 2.26 15.28 0.02
N SER A 262 1.02 15.70 -0.21
CA SER A 262 0.33 16.75 0.55
C SER A 262 -0.83 16.20 1.36
N ASP A 263 -1.27 16.99 2.35
CA ASP A 263 -2.42 16.69 3.21
C ASP A 263 -2.28 15.38 4.02
N ASN A 264 -1.05 14.92 4.26
CA ASN A 264 -0.81 13.70 5.03
C ASN A 264 -0.76 14.01 6.54
N GLN A 265 -1.18 13.03 7.34
CA GLN A 265 -1.12 13.08 8.80
C GLN A 265 -0.13 12.02 9.30
N ILE A 266 0.97 12.46 9.92
CA ILE A 266 1.98 11.60 10.53
C ILE A 266 2.01 11.92 12.02
N THR A 267 1.21 11.21 12.81
CA THR A 267 0.95 11.59 14.20
C THR A 267 1.03 10.39 15.14
N ASP A 268 1.35 10.69 16.40
CA ASP A 268 1.29 9.71 17.50
C ASP A 268 2.16 8.47 17.30
N ASN A 269 3.19 8.54 16.44
CA ASN A 269 4.10 7.43 16.18
C ASN A 269 5.26 7.43 17.19
N VAL A 270 5.77 6.25 17.47
CA VAL A 270 6.94 6.03 18.32
C VAL A 270 8.09 5.52 17.46
N PHE A 271 9.22 6.21 17.49
CA PHE A 271 10.43 5.86 16.74
C PHE A 271 11.54 5.40 17.70
N SER A 272 12.10 4.21 17.47
CA SER A 272 13.23 3.64 18.21
C SER A 272 14.34 3.20 17.26
N GLY A 273 15.47 2.76 17.79
CA GLY A 273 16.57 2.21 16.98
C GLY A 273 17.23 3.21 16.04
N ALA A 274 17.18 4.47 16.40
CA ALA A 274 17.70 5.56 15.60
C ALA A 274 19.24 5.61 15.63
N ALA A 275 19.88 6.03 14.50
CA ALA A 275 21.32 6.25 14.44
C ALA A 275 21.78 7.26 15.50
N ARG A 276 23.03 7.10 16.00
CA ARG A 276 23.60 7.97 17.06
C ARG A 276 23.63 9.46 16.67
N LEU A 277 23.78 9.77 15.39
CA LEU A 277 23.89 11.13 14.87
C LEU A 277 22.58 11.56 14.18
N ARG A 278 21.59 11.96 14.96
CA ARG A 278 20.32 12.62 14.54
C ARG A 278 19.60 11.91 13.37
N PRO A 279 18.91 10.82 13.61
CA PRO A 279 18.05 10.25 12.58
C PRO A 279 16.89 11.21 12.31
N GLN A 280 16.60 11.39 11.06
CA GLN A 280 15.43 12.13 10.63
C GLN A 280 14.21 11.21 10.83
N LEU A 281 13.34 11.57 11.78
CA LEU A 281 12.14 10.77 12.07
C LEU A 281 11.09 10.95 10.99
N VAL A 282 10.81 12.20 10.61
CA VAL A 282 9.91 12.57 9.52
C VAL A 282 10.55 13.72 8.73
N VAL A 283 10.61 13.63 7.43
CA VAL A 283 11.14 14.67 6.55
C VAL A 283 10.12 14.98 5.47
N ILE A 284 9.66 16.23 5.46
CA ILE A 284 8.82 16.80 4.43
C ILE A 284 9.72 17.48 3.40
N GLY A 285 9.45 17.27 2.10
CA GLY A 285 10.29 17.82 1.03
C GLY A 285 11.65 17.12 0.97
N ALA A 286 11.70 15.81 1.12
CA ALA A 286 12.95 15.08 1.29
C ALA A 286 13.88 15.10 0.05
N ARG A 287 13.38 15.49 -1.11
CA ARG A 287 14.14 15.51 -2.37
C ARG A 287 14.25 16.87 -3.04
N GLU A 288 13.22 17.71 -3.00
CA GLU A 288 13.19 19.11 -3.48
C GLU A 288 14.00 19.34 -4.77
N GLY A 289 13.62 18.68 -5.87
CA GLY A 289 14.27 18.85 -7.18
C GLY A 289 15.68 18.26 -7.33
N ARG A 290 16.20 17.60 -6.32
CA ARG A 290 17.56 17.02 -6.35
C ARG A 290 17.61 15.67 -7.08
N ARG A 291 17.21 15.65 -8.37
CA ARG A 291 17.08 14.41 -9.16
C ARG A 291 17.69 14.59 -10.54
N ALA A 292 18.84 13.95 -10.76
CA ALA A 292 19.54 14.03 -12.03
C ALA A 292 18.94 13.17 -13.16
N TYR A 293 18.00 12.29 -12.83
CA TYR A 293 17.43 11.29 -13.76
C TYR A 293 16.05 11.64 -14.31
N CYS A 294 15.57 12.86 -14.05
CA CYS A 294 14.22 13.33 -14.34
C CYS A 294 14.16 14.14 -15.64
N SER A 295 14.48 13.58 -16.77
CA SER A 295 14.47 14.33 -18.05
C SER A 295 13.43 13.84 -19.06
N ALA A 296 12.88 12.66 -18.89
CA ALA A 296 12.08 12.00 -19.91
C ALA A 296 10.61 12.49 -19.99
N ASP A 297 10.14 13.27 -19.02
CA ASP A 297 8.78 13.76 -18.88
C ASP A 297 8.62 15.26 -19.12
N ARG A 298 9.61 15.93 -19.67
CA ARG A 298 9.61 17.40 -19.87
C ARG A 298 8.68 17.83 -20.99
N GLY A 299 8.21 19.08 -20.89
CA GLY A 299 7.40 19.74 -21.94
C GLY A 299 5.92 19.79 -21.69
N TYR A 300 5.46 19.37 -20.51
CA TYR A 300 4.06 19.46 -20.09
C TYR A 300 3.90 20.49 -18.97
N PRO A 301 2.75 21.21 -18.89
CA PRO A 301 2.55 22.29 -17.92
C PRO A 301 2.11 21.81 -16.53
N TRP A 302 2.26 20.55 -16.21
CA TRP A 302 1.82 19.97 -14.93
C TRP A 302 2.83 19.00 -14.32
N GLY A 303 2.61 18.75 -13.04
CA GLY A 303 3.30 17.71 -12.28
C GLY A 303 4.81 17.86 -12.29
N SER A 304 5.50 16.75 -12.29
CA SER A 304 6.97 16.68 -12.33
C SER A 304 7.59 17.16 -13.66
N SER A 305 6.77 17.35 -14.68
CA SER A 305 7.20 17.97 -15.95
C SER A 305 7.35 19.49 -15.85
N ALA A 306 6.48 20.13 -15.09
CA ALA A 306 6.50 21.57 -14.87
C ALA A 306 7.65 21.97 -13.92
N ASP A 307 7.84 21.20 -12.85
CA ASP A 307 8.96 21.36 -11.92
C ASP A 307 9.25 20.06 -11.17
N ASP A 308 10.47 19.93 -10.65
CA ASP A 308 10.90 18.77 -9.86
C ASP A 308 10.74 18.97 -8.34
N CYS A 309 10.06 20.02 -7.89
CA CYS A 309 9.84 20.29 -6.48
C CYS A 309 8.86 19.30 -5.87
N ASP A 310 9.05 18.94 -4.62
CA ASP A 310 8.17 18.01 -3.91
C ASP A 310 6.80 18.63 -3.65
N ARG A 311 6.73 19.96 -3.44
CA ARG A 311 5.51 20.73 -3.13
C ARG A 311 4.65 20.08 -2.04
N ALA A 312 5.31 19.55 -1.02
CA ALA A 312 4.70 18.80 0.08
C ALA A 312 3.99 19.78 1.07
N THR A 313 2.75 20.13 0.78
CA THR A 313 1.98 21.14 1.53
C THR A 313 0.97 20.50 2.48
N ASN A 314 0.51 21.26 3.48
CA ASN A 314 -0.57 20.92 4.41
C ASN A 314 -0.35 19.60 5.19
N ASN A 315 0.87 19.13 5.31
CA ASN A 315 1.17 17.91 6.06
C ASN A 315 1.19 18.21 7.56
N VAL A 316 0.53 17.38 8.35
CA VAL A 316 0.51 17.47 9.82
C VAL A 316 1.47 16.45 10.40
N VAL A 317 2.54 16.93 11.06
CA VAL A 317 3.49 16.09 11.79
C VAL A 317 3.44 16.48 13.26
N ALA A 318 2.81 15.67 14.10
CA ALA A 318 2.58 16.02 15.49
C ALA A 318 2.60 14.80 16.42
N ARG A 319 2.96 15.03 17.68
CA ARG A 319 2.95 14.04 18.78
C ARG A 319 3.74 12.75 18.48
N ASN A 320 4.69 12.82 17.56
CA ASN A 320 5.62 11.73 17.33
C ASN A 320 6.71 11.76 18.40
N THR A 321 7.05 10.61 18.95
CA THR A 321 8.04 10.49 20.03
C THR A 321 9.22 9.62 19.62
N ARG A 322 10.39 9.92 20.18
CA ARG A 322 11.60 9.12 20.04
C ARG A 322 11.87 8.38 21.35
N ARG A 323 12.20 7.09 21.25
CA ARG A 323 12.64 6.26 22.39
C ARG A 323 14.07 5.75 22.18
#